data_e019ae97be5ef7d2ab302a233c23a8cb
#
_entry.id   e019ae97be5ef7d2ab302a233c23a8cb
#
_cell.length_a   1.000
_cell.length_b   1.000
_cell.length_c   1.000
_cell.angle_alpha   90.00
_cell.angle_beta   90.00
_cell.angle_gamma   90.00
#
_symmetry.space_group_name_H-M   'P 1'
#
loop_
_entity.id
_entity.type
_entity.pdbx_description
1 polymer ?
#
loop_
_entity_poly.entity_id
_entity_poly.type
_entity_poly.pdbx_seq_one_letter_code
_entity_poly.pdbx_strand_id
1 'polypeptide(L)'
;MKVLLSVYFFIFAAIQLGLLIGISHYLSGKSQKNPNAYWLGSLLTSICGLFLFAIGILFTDDVQFPPFVFTVANVFFFIAAIFQGLFFYSINTAIKKPLLIGFALAVVIFSILFEYLRRYADFESRTVLAVSSYVILLAWQFREANIIYRRSGWQQLIYFKYAAIGEFLFLIPRLIVLISTPYTIRAIEQLPQLLILFTLGQILMNTLSFIAIWGFWSEKLALESRQTETENEAFKKLLDERETLIASLLKANKTSTTGALSASIAHEINQPLGAIQINSEYLQKKIGEEDLDRNLITRIAQDIASDNMRAARIIRTLKAIFTEKYDAVTEYANVQEVVDSVLLLSKSDLDDKKIQVEINIKTSVEIPISFDEAQQLFLNLINNSVQALASLNFQHKKIVILGQEQGEHTVIRIEDNGLGISVDQQKNLFDLFASTKREGMGLGLWLCNHIVTRHGGQILYDKNYQEGAAFEIRFALNK
;
A
#
# COMPACT_ATOMS: atom_id res chain seq x y z
N MET A 1 33.53 26.55 35.52
CA MET A 1 32.22 25.95 35.24
C MET A 1 31.74 26.20 33.80
N LYS A 2 31.83 27.43 33.26
CA LYS A 2 31.43 27.78 31.87
C LYS A 2 32.01 26.84 30.82
N VAL A 3 33.33 26.61 30.81
CA VAL A 3 34.01 25.75 29.83
C VAL A 3 33.49 24.31 29.90
N LEU A 4 33.33 23.77 31.11
CA LEU A 4 32.85 22.40 31.29
C LEU A 4 31.43 22.25 30.77
N LEU A 5 30.53 23.17 31.08
CA LEU A 5 29.14 23.16 30.61
C LEU A 5 29.06 23.29 29.08
N SER A 6 29.86 24.20 28.49
CA SER A 6 29.92 24.36 27.04
C SER A 6 30.43 23.07 26.34
N VAL A 7 31.43 22.43 26.93
CA VAL A 7 31.95 21.14 26.40
C VAL A 7 30.84 20.06 26.34
N TYR A 8 29.98 19.96 27.35
CA TYR A 8 28.86 19.00 27.30
C TYR A 8 27.90 19.27 26.14
N PHE A 9 27.55 20.56 25.89
CA PHE A 9 26.69 20.90 24.75
C PHE A 9 27.38 20.56 23.41
N PHE A 10 28.71 20.84 23.30
CA PHE A 10 29.46 20.43 22.10
C PHE A 10 29.50 18.90 21.91
N ILE A 11 29.63 18.14 22.98
CA ILE A 11 29.60 16.66 22.93
C ILE A 11 28.25 16.19 22.40
N PHE A 12 27.13 16.70 22.94
CA PHE A 12 25.82 16.32 22.45
C PHE A 12 25.57 16.76 20.99
N ALA A 13 26.05 17.93 20.59
CA ALA A 13 25.99 18.37 19.20
C ALA A 13 26.80 17.45 18.30
N ALA A 14 27.99 17.02 18.72
CA ALA A 14 28.84 16.09 17.97
C ALA A 14 28.22 14.69 17.85
N ILE A 15 27.55 14.18 18.91
CA ILE A 15 26.83 12.91 18.86
C ILE A 15 25.68 12.99 17.85
N GLN A 16 24.87 14.06 17.88
CA GLN A 16 23.78 14.25 16.94
C GLN A 16 24.29 14.47 15.51
N LEU A 17 25.43 15.16 15.33
CA LEU A 17 26.06 15.32 14.01
C LEU A 17 26.57 13.97 13.49
N GLY A 18 27.18 13.15 14.34
CA GLY A 18 27.60 11.78 13.98
C GLY A 18 26.41 10.92 13.54
N LEU A 19 25.28 11.04 14.23
CA LEU A 19 24.03 10.39 13.84
C LEU A 19 23.58 10.88 12.45
N LEU A 20 23.58 12.18 12.19
CA LEU A 20 23.19 12.76 10.89
C LEU A 20 24.07 12.27 9.75
N ILE A 21 25.39 12.24 9.95
CA ILE A 21 26.38 11.74 8.97
C ILE A 21 26.18 10.25 8.72
N GLY A 22 26.02 9.44 9.79
CA GLY A 22 25.78 8.00 9.68
C GLY A 22 24.53 7.67 8.88
N ILE A 23 23.46 8.43 9.08
CA ILE A 23 22.19 8.31 8.33
C ILE A 23 22.41 8.67 6.86
N SER A 24 23.06 9.81 6.60
CA SER A 24 23.35 10.24 5.22
C SER A 24 24.17 9.20 4.45
N HIS A 25 25.16 8.62 5.11
CA HIS A 25 26.00 7.55 4.51
C HIS A 25 25.19 6.27 4.26
N TYR A 26 24.36 5.84 5.21
CA TYR A 26 23.50 4.66 5.05
C TYR A 26 22.54 4.78 3.87
N LEU A 27 22.01 5.97 3.62
CA LEU A 27 21.04 6.24 2.55
C LEU A 27 21.71 6.45 1.18
N SER A 28 22.95 6.96 1.12
CA SER A 28 23.65 7.22 -0.15
C SER A 28 23.97 5.93 -0.94
N GLY A 29 24.04 4.77 -0.28
CA GLY A 29 24.30 3.48 -0.91
C GLY A 29 23.07 2.72 -1.42
N LYS A 30 21.87 3.20 -1.19
CA LYS A 30 20.62 2.52 -1.54
C LYS A 30 19.71 3.48 -2.29
N SER A 31 19.10 3.02 -3.39
CA SER A 31 18.01 3.72 -4.13
C SER A 31 16.73 3.82 -3.29
N GLN A 32 16.85 4.11 -1.99
CA GLN A 32 15.73 4.12 -1.05
C GLN A 32 15.26 5.54 -0.75
N LYS A 33 13.96 5.67 -0.49
CA LYS A 33 13.28 6.92 -0.13
C LYS A 33 14.06 7.72 0.90
N ASN A 34 14.29 9.00 0.63
CA ASN A 34 14.87 9.95 1.57
C ASN A 34 14.15 9.91 2.92
N PRO A 35 14.88 10.05 4.04
CA PRO A 35 14.25 10.18 5.35
C PRO A 35 13.26 11.35 5.33
N ASN A 36 12.23 11.25 6.16
CA ASN A 36 11.23 12.30 6.27
C ASN A 36 11.90 13.64 6.57
N ALA A 37 11.64 14.65 5.72
CA ALA A 37 12.25 15.97 5.80
C ALA A 37 12.08 16.64 7.18
N TYR A 38 10.95 16.40 7.88
CA TYR A 38 10.71 16.94 9.22
C TYR A 38 11.66 16.36 10.26
N TRP A 39 11.95 15.06 10.18
CA TRP A 39 12.90 14.45 11.11
C TRP A 39 14.33 14.94 10.87
N LEU A 40 14.78 15.04 9.62
CA LEU A 40 16.07 15.63 9.30
C LEU A 40 16.16 17.10 9.72
N GLY A 41 15.10 17.87 9.46
CA GLY A 41 15.00 19.26 9.89
C GLY A 41 15.07 19.42 11.41
N SER A 42 14.40 18.51 12.15
CA SER A 42 14.48 18.49 13.62
C SER A 42 15.90 18.22 14.11
N LEU A 43 16.57 17.22 13.57
CA LEU A 43 17.94 16.89 13.96
C LEU A 43 18.91 18.01 13.64
N LEU A 44 18.83 18.59 12.44
CA LEU A 44 19.68 19.70 12.01
C LEU A 44 19.50 20.95 12.88
N THR A 45 18.24 21.33 13.16
CA THR A 45 17.95 22.49 14.00
C THR A 45 18.35 22.25 15.46
N SER A 46 18.23 21.01 15.97
CA SER A 46 18.74 20.65 17.30
C SER A 46 20.27 20.81 17.39
N ILE A 47 21.01 20.31 16.40
CA ILE A 47 22.48 20.46 16.33
C ILE A 47 22.87 21.95 16.33
N CYS A 48 22.22 22.76 15.49
CA CYS A 48 22.46 24.22 15.45
C CYS A 48 22.17 24.89 16.82
N GLY A 49 21.05 24.50 17.45
CA GLY A 49 20.69 24.99 18.78
C GLY A 49 21.73 24.66 19.83
N LEU A 50 22.18 23.39 19.91
CA LEU A 50 23.22 22.96 20.85
C LEU A 50 24.53 23.66 20.62
N PHE A 51 24.97 23.80 19.38
CA PHE A 51 26.21 24.48 19.01
C PHE A 51 26.18 25.95 19.38
N LEU A 52 25.11 26.68 19.05
CA LEU A 52 24.95 28.09 19.39
C LEU A 52 24.83 28.30 20.90
N PHE A 53 24.15 27.39 21.60
CA PHE A 53 24.02 27.46 23.05
C PHE A 53 25.38 27.27 23.74
N ALA A 54 26.19 26.33 23.26
CA ALA A 54 27.56 26.10 23.73
C ALA A 54 28.43 27.35 23.57
N ILE A 55 28.38 27.97 22.38
CA ILE A 55 29.09 29.23 22.11
C ILE A 55 28.58 30.35 23.06
N GLY A 56 27.25 30.48 23.21
CA GLY A 56 26.66 31.46 24.09
C GLY A 56 27.18 31.40 25.52
N ILE A 57 27.27 30.16 26.07
CA ILE A 57 27.81 29.96 27.43
C ILE A 57 29.24 30.48 27.58
N LEU A 58 30.11 30.29 26.60
CA LEU A 58 31.51 30.73 26.64
C LEU A 58 31.63 32.28 26.75
N PHE A 59 30.75 32.99 26.04
CA PHE A 59 30.78 34.46 25.94
C PHE A 59 29.83 35.15 26.93
N THR A 60 29.19 34.42 27.87
CA THR A 60 28.28 34.98 28.84
C THR A 60 29.02 35.31 30.15
N ASP A 61 29.08 36.58 30.50
CA ASP A 61 29.58 37.05 31.80
C ASP A 61 28.46 37.27 32.81
N ASP A 62 27.33 37.79 32.36
CA ASP A 62 26.14 37.99 33.16
C ASP A 62 24.96 37.21 32.59
N VAL A 63 24.37 36.33 33.40
CA VAL A 63 23.23 35.49 33.02
C VAL A 63 21.94 36.32 32.88
N GLN A 64 21.88 37.54 33.53
CA GLN A 64 20.73 38.43 33.41
C GLN A 64 20.66 39.08 32.03
N PHE A 65 21.82 39.40 31.43
CA PHE A 65 21.89 40.00 30.11
C PHE A 65 22.66 39.12 29.12
N PRO A 66 22.13 37.90 28.77
CA PRO A 66 22.86 36.99 27.91
C PRO A 66 22.94 37.54 26.48
N PRO A 67 23.96 37.15 25.71
CA PRO A 67 24.09 37.50 24.30
C PRO A 67 22.87 37.05 23.47
N PHE A 68 22.60 37.72 22.34
CA PHE A 68 21.51 37.41 21.42
C PHE A 68 21.53 35.98 20.91
N VAL A 69 22.70 35.33 20.86
CA VAL A 69 22.87 33.93 20.45
C VAL A 69 21.98 32.98 21.24
N PHE A 70 21.64 33.28 22.50
CA PHE A 70 20.71 32.43 23.26
C PHE A 70 19.27 32.52 22.75
N THR A 71 18.83 33.66 22.24
CA THR A 71 17.53 33.77 21.59
C THR A 71 17.52 32.87 20.38
N VAL A 72 18.54 32.94 19.51
CA VAL A 72 18.65 32.15 18.31
C VAL A 72 18.70 30.63 18.66
N ALA A 73 19.49 30.24 19.63
CA ALA A 73 19.62 28.87 20.09
C ALA A 73 18.27 28.28 20.58
N ASN A 74 17.53 29.03 21.40
CA ASN A 74 16.22 28.59 21.91
C ASN A 74 15.15 28.52 20.81
N VAL A 75 15.21 29.44 19.84
CA VAL A 75 14.34 29.34 18.64
C VAL A 75 14.65 28.07 17.83
N PHE A 76 15.91 27.72 17.67
CA PHE A 76 16.28 26.45 17.01
C PHE A 76 15.78 25.22 17.76
N PHE A 77 15.88 25.18 19.09
CA PHE A 77 15.30 24.12 19.92
C PHE A 77 13.79 24.03 19.79
N PHE A 78 13.10 25.19 19.76
CA PHE A 78 11.66 25.25 19.60
C PHE A 78 11.24 24.71 18.20
N ILE A 79 11.96 25.09 17.12
CA ILE A 79 11.76 24.58 15.77
C ILE A 79 12.04 23.08 15.73
N ALA A 80 13.12 22.61 16.38
CA ALA A 80 13.45 21.18 16.44
C ALA A 80 12.32 20.37 17.05
N ALA A 81 11.74 20.85 18.15
CA ALA A 81 10.62 20.18 18.81
C ALA A 81 9.35 20.16 17.94
N ILE A 82 9.05 21.25 17.22
CA ILE A 82 7.93 21.30 16.26
C ILE A 82 8.15 20.29 15.13
N PHE A 83 9.32 20.27 14.53
CA PHE A 83 9.64 19.35 13.43
C PHE A 83 9.58 17.89 13.87
N GLN A 84 10.03 17.56 15.08
CA GLN A 84 9.91 16.20 15.62
C GLN A 84 8.44 15.80 15.84
N GLY A 85 7.59 16.72 16.30
CA GLY A 85 6.16 16.50 16.37
C GLY A 85 5.49 16.35 15.00
N LEU A 86 5.86 17.17 14.02
CA LEU A 86 5.39 17.07 12.63
C LEU A 86 5.83 15.77 11.98
N PHE A 87 7.00 15.24 12.32
CA PHE A 87 7.42 13.91 11.87
C PHE A 87 6.40 12.84 12.28
N PHE A 88 6.08 12.71 13.57
CA PHE A 88 5.10 11.72 14.01
C PHE A 88 3.69 12.00 13.47
N TYR A 89 3.29 13.28 13.43
CA TYR A 89 2.01 13.68 12.86
C TYR A 89 1.89 13.29 11.38
N SER A 90 2.96 13.44 10.59
CA SER A 90 2.99 13.10 9.16
C SER A 90 2.81 11.62 8.87
N ILE A 91 3.14 10.76 9.83
CA ILE A 91 2.91 9.31 9.73
C ILE A 91 1.43 8.97 10.01
N ASN A 92 0.81 9.72 10.93
CA ASN A 92 -0.59 9.51 11.31
C ASN A 92 -1.58 10.11 10.31
N THR A 93 -1.26 11.30 9.78
CA THR A 93 -2.20 12.13 9.02
C THR A 93 -1.45 13.03 8.05
N ALA A 94 -2.03 13.29 6.88
CA ALA A 94 -1.48 14.25 5.92
C ALA A 94 -1.43 15.67 6.53
N ILE A 95 -0.28 16.32 6.42
CA ILE A 95 -0.09 17.66 6.95
C ILE A 95 -0.83 18.69 6.09
N LYS A 96 -1.73 19.44 6.69
CA LYS A 96 -2.48 20.50 6.02
C LYS A 96 -1.75 21.84 6.11
N LYS A 97 -1.82 22.66 5.05
CA LYS A 97 -1.21 24.01 5.00
C LYS A 97 -1.53 24.91 6.22
N PRO A 98 -2.78 24.98 6.73
CA PRO A 98 -3.08 25.79 7.92
C PRO A 98 -2.28 25.40 9.15
N LEU A 99 -1.95 24.12 9.34
CA LEU A 99 -1.16 23.65 10.47
C LEU A 99 0.28 24.18 10.38
N LEU A 100 0.88 24.14 9.19
CA LEU A 100 2.24 24.68 8.98
C LEU A 100 2.28 26.20 9.21
N ILE A 101 1.27 26.92 8.74
CA ILE A 101 1.14 28.37 8.98
C ILE A 101 1.02 28.65 10.49
N GLY A 102 0.23 27.86 11.21
CA GLY A 102 0.06 27.96 12.66
C GLY A 102 1.39 27.78 13.40
N PHE A 103 2.20 26.78 13.03
CA PHE A 103 3.52 26.57 13.62
C PHE A 103 4.53 27.67 13.25
N ALA A 104 4.50 28.17 12.01
CA ALA A 104 5.33 29.29 11.60
C ALA A 104 5.02 30.54 12.42
N LEU A 105 3.74 30.86 12.65
CA LEU A 105 3.32 31.93 13.52
C LEU A 105 3.76 31.69 14.97
N ALA A 106 3.65 30.45 15.48
CA ALA A 106 4.11 30.11 16.83
C ALA A 106 5.62 30.34 16.99
N VAL A 107 6.45 30.04 16.00
CA VAL A 107 7.89 30.33 16.00
C VAL A 107 8.15 31.83 16.05
N VAL A 108 7.43 32.62 15.26
CA VAL A 108 7.57 34.08 15.26
C VAL A 108 7.19 34.66 16.64
N ILE A 109 6.03 34.25 17.19
CA ILE A 109 5.56 34.69 18.51
C ILE A 109 6.56 34.32 19.60
N PHE A 110 7.02 33.06 19.60
CA PHE A 110 8.03 32.57 20.55
C PHE A 110 9.32 33.40 20.45
N SER A 111 9.80 33.67 19.23
CA SER A 111 11.03 34.45 19.02
C SER A 111 10.91 35.85 19.56
N ILE A 112 9.80 36.54 19.29
CA ILE A 112 9.54 37.90 19.79
C ILE A 112 9.44 37.92 21.33
N LEU A 113 8.66 37.00 21.88
CA LEU A 113 8.43 36.93 23.34
C LEU A 113 9.73 36.57 24.07
N PHE A 114 10.49 35.56 23.55
CA PHE A 114 11.77 35.17 24.16
C PHE A 114 12.79 36.30 24.11
N GLU A 115 12.88 37.05 22.97
CA GLU A 115 13.77 38.19 22.85
C GLU A 115 13.37 39.34 23.77
N TYR A 116 12.05 39.60 23.96
CA TYR A 116 11.54 40.54 24.92
C TYR A 116 11.94 40.16 26.35
N LEU A 117 11.74 38.91 26.76
CA LEU A 117 12.13 38.41 28.08
C LEU A 117 13.65 38.42 28.26
N ARG A 118 14.44 38.17 27.21
CA ARG A 118 15.89 38.25 27.26
C ARG A 118 16.38 39.67 27.63
N ARG A 119 15.68 40.71 27.16
CA ARG A 119 16.07 42.12 27.39
C ARG A 119 15.54 42.69 28.68
N TYR A 120 14.35 42.27 29.09
CA TYR A 120 13.60 42.98 30.15
C TYR A 120 13.23 42.11 31.35
N ALA A 121 13.46 40.82 31.31
CA ALA A 121 13.10 39.86 32.36
C ALA A 121 14.30 39.06 32.85
N ASP A 122 14.14 38.44 34.01
CA ASP A 122 15.14 37.61 34.69
C ASP A 122 15.39 36.30 33.95
N PHE A 123 16.48 35.64 34.36
CA PHE A 123 16.87 34.32 33.86
C PHE A 123 15.73 33.27 33.99
N GLU A 124 15.06 33.30 35.14
CA GLU A 124 13.99 32.38 35.51
C GLU A 124 12.81 32.48 34.55
N SER A 125 12.31 33.69 34.31
CA SER A 125 11.13 33.94 33.46
C SER A 125 11.30 33.43 32.02
N ARG A 126 12.44 33.72 31.39
CA ARG A 126 12.70 33.23 30.01
C ARG A 126 12.95 31.75 29.95
N THR A 127 13.57 31.15 30.99
CA THR A 127 13.81 29.71 31.05
C THR A 127 12.50 28.98 31.31
N VAL A 128 11.61 29.49 32.14
CA VAL A 128 10.25 28.97 32.35
C VAL A 128 9.48 28.97 31.02
N LEU A 129 9.53 30.06 30.25
CA LEU A 129 8.88 30.09 28.91
C LEU A 129 9.41 28.99 28.00
N ALA A 130 10.74 28.84 27.87
CA ALA A 130 11.35 27.84 27.01
C ALA A 130 10.99 26.43 27.46
N VAL A 131 11.13 26.11 28.74
CA VAL A 131 10.85 24.77 29.29
C VAL A 131 9.36 24.44 29.16
N SER A 132 8.46 25.34 29.50
CA SER A 132 7.01 25.09 29.41
C SER A 132 6.56 24.87 27.96
N SER A 133 7.08 25.67 27.02
CA SER A 133 6.79 25.47 25.59
C SER A 133 7.27 24.12 25.10
N TYR A 134 8.43 23.68 25.56
CA TYR A 134 8.99 22.38 25.19
C TYR A 134 8.17 21.22 25.80
N VAL A 135 7.71 21.33 27.04
CA VAL A 135 6.83 20.32 27.68
C VAL A 135 5.55 20.10 26.87
N ILE A 136 4.92 21.18 26.38
CA ILE A 136 3.71 21.11 25.57
C ILE A 136 3.99 20.36 24.25
N LEU A 137 5.09 20.71 23.58
CA LEU A 137 5.47 20.05 22.32
C LEU A 137 5.85 18.60 22.54
N LEU A 138 6.55 18.25 23.61
CA LEU A 138 6.91 16.88 23.97
C LEU A 138 5.66 16.04 24.26
N ALA A 139 4.66 16.60 24.96
CA ALA A 139 3.39 15.93 25.20
C ALA A 139 2.64 15.62 23.90
N TRP A 140 2.65 16.55 22.96
CA TRP A 140 2.11 16.33 21.61
C TRP A 140 2.86 15.23 20.85
N GLN A 141 4.20 15.26 20.84
CA GLN A 141 5.04 14.23 20.23
C GLN A 141 4.75 12.83 20.81
N PHE A 142 4.69 12.75 22.14
CA PHE A 142 4.37 11.49 22.83
C PHE A 142 2.98 10.96 22.48
N ARG A 143 1.98 11.84 22.39
CA ARG A 143 0.62 11.48 21.97
C ARG A 143 0.63 10.91 20.55
N GLU A 144 1.27 11.57 19.59
CA GLU A 144 1.31 11.14 18.20
C GLU A 144 2.08 9.80 18.05
N ALA A 145 3.22 9.65 18.71
CA ALA A 145 3.97 8.41 18.74
C ALA A 145 3.17 7.26 19.36
N ASN A 146 2.38 7.52 20.42
CA ASN A 146 1.52 6.52 21.05
C ASN A 146 0.36 6.09 20.15
N ILE A 147 -0.18 6.97 19.32
CA ILE A 147 -1.19 6.63 18.30
C ILE A 147 -0.59 5.67 17.29
N ILE A 148 0.63 5.94 16.77
CA ILE A 148 1.34 5.05 15.83
C ILE A 148 1.57 3.69 16.48
N TYR A 149 2.12 3.68 17.70
CA TYR A 149 2.41 2.43 18.44
C TYR A 149 1.17 1.54 18.60
N ARG A 150 0.04 2.13 18.98
CA ARG A 150 -1.22 1.40 19.16
C ARG A 150 -1.81 0.84 17.84
N ARG A 151 -1.54 1.50 16.70
CA ARG A 151 -2.05 1.07 15.39
C ARG A 151 -1.17 0.04 14.72
N SER A 152 0.13 0.17 14.83
CA SER A 152 1.09 -0.59 14.04
C SER A 152 1.88 -1.64 14.81
N GLY A 153 1.90 -1.55 16.14
CA GLY A 153 2.67 -2.45 17.00
C GLY A 153 4.19 -2.34 16.87
N TRP A 154 4.71 -1.29 16.24
CA TRP A 154 6.14 -1.07 16.01
C TRP A 154 6.93 -1.05 17.31
N GLN A 155 7.75 -2.07 17.56
CA GLN A 155 8.45 -2.24 18.83
C GLN A 155 9.47 -1.13 19.09
N GLN A 156 10.16 -0.62 18.08
CA GLN A 156 11.18 0.44 18.23
C GLN A 156 10.59 1.76 18.75
N LEU A 157 9.30 2.04 18.53
CA LEU A 157 8.63 3.21 19.11
C LEU A 157 8.55 3.20 20.64
N ILE A 158 8.69 2.03 21.26
CA ILE A 158 8.72 1.93 22.73
C ILE A 158 9.95 2.63 23.31
N TYR A 159 11.09 2.58 22.62
CA TYR A 159 12.32 3.25 23.05
C TYR A 159 12.17 4.78 23.00
N PHE A 160 11.51 5.30 21.95
CA PHE A 160 11.14 6.72 21.90
C PHE A 160 10.24 7.09 23.08
N LYS A 161 9.23 6.29 23.41
CA LYS A 161 8.33 6.54 24.54
C LYS A 161 9.09 6.57 25.87
N TYR A 162 10.04 5.67 26.08
CA TYR A 162 10.90 5.70 27.27
C TYR A 162 11.81 6.91 27.31
N ALA A 163 12.41 7.30 26.19
CA ALA A 163 13.21 8.50 26.10
C ALA A 163 12.36 9.75 26.40
N ALA A 164 11.16 9.87 25.84
CA ALA A 164 10.24 10.97 26.10
C ALA A 164 9.77 11.01 27.56
N ILE A 165 9.50 9.87 28.19
CA ILE A 165 9.21 9.79 29.63
C ILE A 165 10.43 10.26 30.44
N GLY A 166 11.64 9.83 30.03
CA GLY A 166 12.88 10.31 30.63
C GLY A 166 13.04 11.84 30.49
N GLU A 167 12.70 12.41 29.35
CA GLU A 167 12.70 13.88 29.16
C GLU A 167 11.74 14.55 30.16
N PHE A 168 10.52 14.05 30.35
CA PHE A 168 9.58 14.58 31.34
C PHE A 168 10.12 14.50 32.77
N LEU A 169 10.81 13.40 33.11
CA LEU A 169 11.43 13.23 34.44
C LEU A 169 12.52 14.27 34.74
N PHE A 170 13.15 14.83 33.72
CA PHE A 170 14.11 15.91 33.89
C PHE A 170 13.49 17.32 33.73
N LEU A 171 12.51 17.49 32.83
CA LEU A 171 11.87 18.76 32.55
C LEU A 171 10.99 19.24 33.69
N ILE A 172 10.17 18.37 34.28
CA ILE A 172 9.24 18.76 35.35
C ILE A 172 9.98 19.20 36.61
N PRO A 173 10.96 18.43 37.16
CA PRO A 173 11.73 18.89 38.30
C PRO A 173 12.56 20.16 37.99
N ARG A 174 13.09 20.30 36.75
CA ARG A 174 13.77 21.51 36.31
C ARG A 174 12.85 22.73 36.42
N LEU A 175 11.60 22.62 36.00
CA LEU A 175 10.61 23.70 36.12
C LEU A 175 10.29 24.00 37.59
N ILE A 176 10.15 22.99 38.45
CA ILE A 176 9.91 23.14 39.87
C ILE A 176 11.08 23.89 40.54
N VAL A 177 12.33 23.48 40.25
CA VAL A 177 13.51 24.13 40.81
C VAL A 177 13.57 25.58 40.36
N LEU A 178 13.29 25.90 39.09
CA LEU A 178 13.28 27.28 38.58
C LEU A 178 12.25 28.15 39.29
N ILE A 179 11.04 27.67 39.54
CA ILE A 179 9.97 28.45 40.18
C ILE A 179 10.22 28.59 41.70
N SER A 180 10.87 27.58 42.31
CA SER A 180 11.12 27.55 43.76
C SER A 180 12.41 28.24 44.18
N THR A 181 13.25 28.69 43.23
CA THR A 181 14.54 29.32 43.52
C THR A 181 14.31 30.78 43.92
N PRO A 182 14.57 31.18 45.20
CA PRO A 182 14.28 32.53 45.67
C PRO A 182 15.37 33.54 45.33
N TYR A 183 16.42 33.16 44.59
CA TYR A 183 17.60 33.99 44.35
C TYR A 183 17.70 34.39 42.87
N THR A 184 18.04 35.65 42.62
CA THR A 184 18.35 36.16 41.30
C THR A 184 19.70 35.62 40.83
N ILE A 185 19.71 34.73 39.87
CA ILE A 185 20.93 34.14 39.31
C ILE A 185 21.58 35.15 38.37
N ARG A 186 22.79 35.59 38.66
CA ARG A 186 23.55 36.59 37.86
C ARG A 186 24.74 35.96 37.14
N ALA A 187 25.35 34.93 37.70
CA ALA A 187 26.51 34.24 37.11
C ALA A 187 26.24 32.77 36.92
N ILE A 188 26.89 32.14 35.95
CA ILE A 188 26.78 30.68 35.63
C ILE A 188 27.20 29.84 36.85
N GLU A 189 28.15 30.36 37.64
CA GLU A 189 28.63 29.71 38.86
C GLU A 189 27.59 29.63 39.98
N GLN A 190 26.55 30.50 39.94
CA GLN A 190 25.44 30.51 40.88
C GLN A 190 24.27 29.57 40.49
N LEU A 191 24.35 28.95 39.29
CA LEU A 191 23.34 27.99 38.86
C LEU A 191 23.27 26.81 39.84
N PRO A 192 22.07 26.48 40.36
CA PRO A 192 21.91 25.31 41.19
C PRO A 192 22.42 24.07 40.48
N GLN A 193 23.17 23.21 41.17
CA GLN A 193 23.71 21.96 40.59
C GLN A 193 22.59 21.06 40.04
N LEU A 194 21.44 21.01 40.73
CA LEU A 194 20.26 20.27 40.27
C LEU A 194 19.73 20.81 38.95
N LEU A 195 19.74 22.11 38.72
CA LEU A 195 19.31 22.73 37.47
C LEU A 195 20.22 22.30 36.29
N ILE A 196 21.53 22.29 36.54
CA ILE A 196 22.50 21.77 35.56
C ILE A 196 22.28 20.31 35.27
N LEU A 197 22.12 19.48 36.34
CA LEU A 197 21.89 18.05 36.23
C LEU A 197 20.63 17.77 35.39
N PHE A 198 19.51 18.43 35.71
CA PHE A 198 18.25 18.25 34.98
C PHE A 198 18.35 18.73 33.53
N THR A 199 19.10 19.78 33.25
CA THR A 199 19.33 20.27 31.87
C THR A 199 20.13 19.25 31.06
N LEU A 200 21.22 18.74 31.60
CA LEU A 200 22.08 17.77 30.93
C LEU A 200 21.34 16.41 30.75
N GLY A 201 20.58 15.98 31.75
CA GLY A 201 19.75 14.78 31.69
C GLY A 201 18.66 14.90 30.62
N GLN A 202 18.02 16.05 30.52
CA GLN A 202 17.04 16.32 29.46
C GLN A 202 17.68 16.21 28.06
N ILE A 203 18.83 16.83 27.83
CA ILE A 203 19.54 16.83 26.55
C ILE A 203 19.99 15.41 26.20
N LEU A 204 20.44 14.63 27.19
CA LEU A 204 20.76 13.22 26.99
C LEU A 204 19.53 12.45 26.51
N MET A 205 18.38 12.56 27.19
CA MET A 205 17.16 11.86 26.81
C MET A 205 16.66 12.32 25.44
N ASN A 206 16.76 13.61 25.12
CA ASN A 206 16.43 14.13 23.80
C ASN A 206 17.34 13.52 22.70
N THR A 207 18.63 13.38 22.97
CA THR A 207 19.56 12.71 22.04
C THR A 207 19.18 11.23 21.85
N LEU A 208 18.79 10.53 22.92
CA LEU A 208 18.26 9.16 22.84
C LEU A 208 16.94 9.09 22.06
N SER A 209 16.09 10.11 22.16
CA SER A 209 14.88 10.23 21.34
C SER A 209 15.21 10.25 19.83
N PHE A 210 16.22 11.00 19.40
CA PHE A 210 16.66 10.99 17.99
C PHE A 210 17.18 9.63 17.54
N ILE A 211 17.94 8.93 18.39
CA ILE A 211 18.43 7.57 18.11
C ILE A 211 17.27 6.59 18.00
N ALA A 212 16.28 6.69 18.91
CA ALA A 212 15.10 5.83 18.89
C ALA A 212 14.23 6.06 17.64
N ILE A 213 14.08 7.31 17.20
CA ILE A 213 13.36 7.64 15.95
C ILE A 213 14.08 7.04 14.74
N TRP A 214 15.43 7.09 14.72
CA TRP A 214 16.20 6.43 13.67
C TRP A 214 15.99 4.92 13.68
N GLY A 215 16.02 4.28 14.85
CA GLY A 215 15.72 2.86 14.99
C GLY A 215 14.36 2.49 14.40
N PHE A 216 13.33 3.25 14.75
CA PHE A 216 11.99 3.09 14.20
C PHE A 216 11.95 3.25 12.66
N TRP A 217 12.60 4.29 12.12
CA TRP A 217 12.63 4.54 10.69
C TRP A 217 13.38 3.43 9.93
N SER A 218 14.51 2.96 10.48
CA SER A 218 15.30 1.88 9.88
C SER A 218 14.54 0.54 9.89
N GLU A 219 13.79 0.24 10.96
CA GLU A 219 12.91 -0.93 11.02
C GLU A 219 11.82 -0.87 9.95
N LYS A 220 11.17 0.29 9.80
CA LYS A 220 10.16 0.51 8.78
C LYS A 220 10.71 0.31 7.37
N LEU A 221 11.86 0.91 7.07
CA LEU A 221 12.53 0.74 5.77
C LEU A 221 12.92 -0.72 5.50
N ALA A 222 13.41 -1.43 6.51
CA ALA A 222 13.79 -2.84 6.38
C ALA A 222 12.58 -3.72 6.07
N LEU A 223 11.42 -3.44 6.67
CA LEU A 223 10.17 -4.15 6.40
C LEU A 223 9.64 -3.88 4.99
N GLU A 224 9.60 -2.61 4.57
CA GLU A 224 9.22 -2.23 3.21
C GLU A 224 10.14 -2.89 2.16
N SER A 225 11.46 -2.93 2.42
CA SER A 225 12.43 -3.59 1.55
C SER A 225 12.20 -5.10 1.44
N ARG A 226 11.92 -5.78 2.57
CA ARG A 226 11.62 -7.23 2.58
C ARG A 226 10.33 -7.56 1.82
N GLN A 227 9.29 -6.74 1.98
CA GLN A 227 8.04 -6.93 1.23
C GLN A 227 8.29 -6.82 -0.28
N THR A 228 9.02 -5.78 -0.71
CA THR A 228 9.38 -5.60 -2.13
C THR A 228 10.23 -6.76 -2.65
N GLU A 229 11.14 -7.29 -1.84
CA GLU A 229 11.98 -8.42 -2.21
C GLU A 229 11.16 -9.72 -2.38
N THR A 230 10.23 -9.98 -1.45
CA THR A 230 9.30 -11.12 -1.53
C THR A 230 8.37 -11.02 -2.75
N GLU A 231 7.86 -9.82 -3.04
CA GLU A 231 7.05 -9.57 -4.23
C GLU A 231 7.86 -9.78 -5.53
N ASN A 232 9.11 -9.34 -5.57
CA ASN A 232 10.01 -9.55 -6.69
C ASN A 232 10.38 -11.03 -6.89
N GLU A 233 10.58 -11.80 -5.82
CA GLU A 233 10.82 -13.24 -5.90
C GLU A 233 9.59 -13.98 -6.43
N ALA A 234 8.40 -13.64 -5.95
CA ALA A 234 7.16 -14.20 -6.45
C ALA A 234 6.95 -13.88 -7.94
N PHE A 235 7.28 -12.66 -8.36
CA PHE A 235 7.22 -12.25 -9.76
C PHE A 235 8.23 -13.00 -10.63
N LYS A 236 9.48 -13.20 -10.18
CA LYS A 236 10.48 -14.00 -10.87
C LYS A 236 10.01 -15.46 -11.05
N LYS A 237 9.43 -16.05 -9.99
CA LYS A 237 8.90 -17.40 -10.06
C LYS A 237 7.78 -17.54 -11.10
N LEU A 238 6.90 -16.55 -11.19
CA LEU A 238 5.85 -16.50 -12.22
C LEU A 238 6.45 -16.39 -13.64
N LEU A 239 7.53 -15.65 -13.82
CA LEU A 239 8.23 -15.57 -15.11
C LEU A 239 8.88 -16.90 -15.50
N ASP A 240 9.52 -17.60 -14.57
CA ASP A 240 10.14 -18.92 -14.80
C ASP A 240 9.09 -20.00 -15.15
N GLU A 241 7.96 -20.00 -14.42
CA GLU A 241 6.82 -20.87 -14.73
C GLU A 241 6.27 -20.58 -16.13
N ARG A 242 6.23 -19.30 -16.52
CA ARG A 242 5.83 -18.87 -17.87
C ARG A 242 6.79 -19.40 -18.94
N GLU A 243 8.10 -19.25 -18.76
CA GLU A 243 9.11 -19.72 -19.73
C GLU A 243 9.05 -21.24 -19.90
N THR A 244 8.88 -21.98 -18.80
CA THR A 244 8.74 -23.42 -18.80
C THR A 244 7.48 -23.87 -19.55
N LEU A 245 6.35 -23.14 -19.38
CA LEU A 245 5.12 -23.39 -20.12
C LEU A 245 5.27 -23.12 -21.62
N ILE A 246 5.91 -22.01 -22.00
CA ILE A 246 6.16 -21.69 -23.42
C ILE A 246 7.09 -22.75 -24.05
N ALA A 247 8.14 -23.17 -23.34
CA ALA A 247 9.05 -24.20 -23.80
C ALA A 247 8.34 -25.58 -24.00
N SER A 248 7.44 -25.93 -23.07
CA SER A 248 6.63 -27.16 -23.19
C SER A 248 5.63 -27.08 -24.34
N LEU A 249 5.01 -25.92 -24.59
CA LEU A 249 4.16 -25.66 -25.73
C LEU A 249 4.90 -25.81 -27.07
N LEU A 250 6.12 -25.24 -27.17
CA LEU A 250 6.97 -25.37 -28.37
C LEU A 250 7.44 -26.79 -28.58
N LYS A 251 7.66 -27.57 -27.51
CA LYS A 251 8.05 -29.00 -27.60
C LYS A 251 6.89 -29.91 -28.03
N ALA A 252 5.68 -29.67 -27.52
CA ALA A 252 4.47 -30.38 -27.94
C ALA A 252 4.12 -30.13 -29.43
N ASN A 253 4.43 -28.92 -29.92
CA ASN A 253 4.18 -28.53 -31.31
C ASN A 253 5.13 -29.15 -32.34
N LYS A 254 6.24 -29.75 -31.91
CA LYS A 254 7.19 -30.45 -32.84
C LYS A 254 6.65 -31.74 -33.42
N THR A 255 5.51 -32.25 -32.92
CA THR A 255 4.95 -33.56 -33.31
C THR A 255 3.63 -33.48 -34.06
N SER A 256 3.01 -32.35 -34.32
CA SER A 256 1.77 -32.28 -35.13
C SER A 256 1.46 -30.87 -35.65
N THR A 257 1.31 -30.74 -36.94
CA THR A 257 0.59 -29.79 -37.83
C THR A 257 0.15 -28.36 -37.30
N THR A 258 0.79 -27.74 -36.33
CA THR A 258 0.23 -26.59 -35.64
C THR A 258 1.15 -25.35 -35.52
N GLY A 259 1.99 -25.07 -36.50
CA GLY A 259 2.84 -23.85 -36.50
C GLY A 259 2.07 -22.55 -36.43
N ALA A 260 0.85 -22.48 -36.94
CA ALA A 260 -0.02 -21.29 -36.85
C ALA A 260 -0.59 -21.08 -35.46
N LEU A 261 -0.85 -22.17 -34.71
CA LEU A 261 -1.39 -22.13 -33.34
C LEU A 261 -0.40 -21.51 -32.33
N SER A 262 0.88 -21.89 -32.44
CA SER A 262 1.91 -21.39 -31.49
C SER A 262 2.21 -19.90 -31.66
N ALA A 263 2.17 -19.40 -32.89
CA ALA A 263 2.37 -17.99 -33.18
C ALA A 263 1.21 -17.13 -32.62
N SER A 264 -0.03 -17.62 -32.74
CA SER A 264 -1.23 -16.95 -32.24
C SER A 264 -1.23 -16.91 -30.70
N ILE A 265 -0.93 -18.01 -30.04
CA ILE A 265 -0.83 -18.08 -28.56
C ILE A 265 0.25 -17.12 -28.02
N ALA A 266 1.45 -17.16 -28.63
CA ALA A 266 2.53 -16.28 -28.23
C ALA A 266 2.16 -14.79 -28.39
N HIS A 267 1.48 -14.46 -29.48
CA HIS A 267 1.00 -13.10 -29.74
C HIS A 267 -0.02 -12.65 -28.70
N GLU A 268 -1.00 -13.48 -28.38
CA GLU A 268 -2.07 -13.22 -27.42
C GLU A 268 -1.57 -13.07 -25.96
N ILE A 269 -0.53 -13.83 -25.58
CA ILE A 269 0.10 -13.69 -24.25
C ILE A 269 0.98 -12.43 -24.20
N ASN A 270 1.70 -12.13 -25.28
CA ASN A 270 2.59 -10.98 -25.31
C ASN A 270 1.84 -9.63 -25.31
N GLN A 271 0.60 -9.58 -25.78
CA GLN A 271 -0.21 -8.35 -25.76
C GLN A 271 -0.46 -7.82 -24.35
N PRO A 272 -1.11 -8.55 -23.41
CA PRO A 272 -1.34 -8.03 -22.06
C PRO A 272 -0.04 -7.83 -21.29
N LEU A 273 0.98 -8.65 -21.51
CA LEU A 273 2.28 -8.50 -20.88
C LEU A 273 3.01 -7.22 -21.33
N GLY A 274 2.93 -6.90 -22.64
CA GLY A 274 3.46 -5.65 -23.18
C GLY A 274 2.72 -4.44 -22.63
N ALA A 275 1.40 -4.50 -22.49
CA ALA A 275 0.61 -3.44 -21.87
C ALA A 275 0.96 -3.24 -20.39
N ILE A 276 1.11 -4.32 -19.61
CA ILE A 276 1.57 -4.29 -18.21
C ILE A 276 2.96 -3.63 -18.13
N GLN A 277 3.88 -4.02 -19.00
CA GLN A 277 5.23 -3.47 -19.00
C GLN A 277 5.23 -1.97 -19.28
N ILE A 278 4.55 -1.53 -20.35
CA ILE A 278 4.45 -0.10 -20.74
C ILE A 278 3.80 0.71 -19.61
N ASN A 279 2.71 0.23 -19.04
CA ASN A 279 2.01 0.88 -17.94
C ASN A 279 2.86 0.96 -16.67
N SER A 280 3.64 -0.09 -16.37
CA SER A 280 4.57 -0.12 -15.24
C SER A 280 5.74 0.84 -15.42
N GLU A 281 6.35 0.88 -16.60
CA GLU A 281 7.41 1.83 -16.93
C GLU A 281 6.92 3.28 -16.87
N TYR A 282 5.70 3.53 -17.37
CA TYR A 282 5.08 4.84 -17.30
C TYR A 282 4.80 5.26 -15.84
N LEU A 283 4.29 4.36 -15.00
CA LEU A 283 4.11 4.61 -13.57
C LEU A 283 5.42 4.92 -12.86
N GLN A 284 6.49 4.14 -13.11
CA GLN A 284 7.80 4.38 -12.53
C GLN A 284 8.34 5.75 -12.89
N LYS A 285 8.16 6.19 -14.15
CA LYS A 285 8.58 7.51 -14.60
C LYS A 285 7.76 8.62 -13.93
N LYS A 286 6.45 8.44 -13.78
CA LYS A 286 5.55 9.46 -13.23
C LYS A 286 5.63 9.59 -11.70
N ILE A 287 5.96 8.56 -10.96
CA ILE A 287 6.13 8.61 -9.49
C ILE A 287 7.27 9.57 -9.08
N GLY A 288 8.21 9.88 -9.97
CA GLY A 288 9.29 10.84 -9.73
C GLY A 288 8.94 12.32 -10.00
N GLU A 289 7.76 12.64 -10.52
CA GLU A 289 7.34 14.00 -10.82
C GLU A 289 6.62 14.65 -9.61
N GLU A 290 6.83 15.98 -9.40
CA GLU A 290 6.27 16.72 -8.25
C GLU A 290 4.74 16.87 -8.31
N ASP A 291 4.12 16.74 -9.47
CA ASP A 291 2.65 16.88 -9.67
C ASP A 291 2.02 15.55 -10.06
N LEU A 292 1.69 14.74 -9.05
CA LEU A 292 1.12 13.40 -9.21
C LEU A 292 -0.40 13.46 -9.35
N ASP A 293 -0.93 13.22 -10.55
CA ASP A 293 -2.37 12.97 -10.75
C ASP A 293 -2.77 11.59 -10.21
N ARG A 294 -3.38 11.58 -9.02
CA ARG A 294 -3.85 10.36 -8.34
C ARG A 294 -4.89 9.58 -9.17
N ASN A 295 -5.72 10.26 -9.94
CA ASN A 295 -6.74 9.61 -10.78
C ASN A 295 -6.07 8.85 -11.93
N LEU A 296 -5.04 9.43 -12.52
CA LEU A 296 -4.26 8.79 -13.58
C LEU A 296 -3.54 7.54 -13.04
N ILE A 297 -2.90 7.63 -11.87
CA ILE A 297 -2.22 6.48 -11.24
C ILE A 297 -3.21 5.36 -10.93
N THR A 298 -4.37 5.69 -10.36
CA THR A 298 -5.41 4.70 -10.05
C THR A 298 -5.89 4.00 -11.31
N ARG A 299 -6.10 4.73 -12.40
CA ARG A 299 -6.51 4.17 -13.69
C ARG A 299 -5.45 3.23 -14.24
N ILE A 300 -4.18 3.64 -14.26
CA ILE A 300 -3.08 2.80 -14.78
C ILE A 300 -2.91 1.53 -13.91
N ALA A 301 -3.04 1.63 -12.59
CA ALA A 301 -3.01 0.47 -11.71
C ALA A 301 -4.17 -0.50 -11.98
N GLN A 302 -5.36 0.01 -12.28
CA GLN A 302 -6.51 -0.79 -12.70
C GLN A 302 -6.28 -1.47 -14.05
N ASP A 303 -5.67 -0.76 -15.01
CA ASP A 303 -5.33 -1.32 -16.32
C ASP A 303 -4.31 -2.45 -16.17
N ILE A 304 -3.26 -2.28 -15.37
CA ILE A 304 -2.27 -3.33 -15.06
C ILE A 304 -2.95 -4.54 -14.42
N ALA A 305 -3.84 -4.34 -13.44
CA ALA A 305 -4.56 -5.43 -12.79
C ALA A 305 -5.47 -6.18 -13.77
N SER A 306 -6.16 -5.47 -14.66
CA SER A 306 -6.99 -6.05 -15.72
C SER A 306 -6.19 -6.90 -16.70
N ASP A 307 -5.06 -6.37 -17.20
CA ASP A 307 -4.18 -7.07 -18.11
C ASP A 307 -3.51 -8.29 -17.47
N ASN A 308 -3.16 -8.20 -16.18
CA ASN A 308 -2.65 -9.35 -15.42
C ASN A 308 -3.70 -10.46 -15.28
N MET A 309 -4.96 -10.10 -14.98
CA MET A 309 -6.06 -11.09 -14.95
C MET A 309 -6.30 -11.71 -16.33
N ARG A 310 -6.16 -10.93 -17.39
CA ARG A 310 -6.26 -11.42 -18.78
C ARG A 310 -5.16 -12.42 -19.09
N ALA A 311 -3.90 -12.10 -18.79
CA ALA A 311 -2.76 -12.99 -18.97
C ALA A 311 -2.91 -14.29 -18.16
N ALA A 312 -3.31 -14.21 -16.90
CA ALA A 312 -3.55 -15.36 -16.03
C ALA A 312 -4.69 -16.26 -16.54
N ARG A 313 -5.72 -15.70 -17.18
CA ARG A 313 -6.80 -16.46 -17.82
C ARG A 313 -6.30 -17.23 -19.03
N ILE A 314 -5.48 -16.60 -19.88
CA ILE A 314 -4.87 -17.26 -21.04
C ILE A 314 -4.03 -18.47 -20.58
N ILE A 315 -3.15 -18.26 -19.59
CA ILE A 315 -2.27 -19.30 -19.05
C ILE A 315 -3.07 -20.46 -18.45
N ARG A 316 -4.14 -20.18 -17.68
CA ARG A 316 -5.00 -21.22 -17.10
C ARG A 316 -5.69 -22.04 -18.19
N THR A 317 -6.20 -21.40 -19.24
CA THR A 317 -6.82 -22.08 -20.37
C THR A 317 -5.83 -22.99 -21.10
N LEU A 318 -4.59 -22.50 -21.31
CA LEU A 318 -3.53 -23.29 -21.93
C LEU A 318 -3.11 -24.46 -21.04
N LYS A 319 -3.01 -24.28 -19.74
CA LYS A 319 -2.71 -25.37 -18.81
C LYS A 319 -3.79 -26.46 -18.87
N ALA A 320 -5.07 -26.09 -18.96
CA ALA A 320 -6.17 -27.03 -19.09
C ALA A 320 -6.09 -27.83 -20.38
N ILE A 321 -5.56 -27.25 -21.50
CA ILE A 321 -5.35 -27.96 -22.79
C ILE A 321 -4.29 -29.06 -22.68
N PHE A 322 -3.24 -28.83 -21.87
CA PHE A 322 -2.04 -29.68 -21.83
C PHE A 322 -1.96 -30.61 -20.61
N THR A 323 -2.91 -30.55 -19.68
CA THR A 323 -2.91 -31.40 -18.49
C THR A 323 -3.75 -32.65 -18.79
N GLU A 324 -3.10 -33.72 -19.24
CA GLU A 324 -3.69 -35.05 -19.48
C GLU A 324 -3.93 -35.89 -18.21
N LYS A 325 -4.04 -35.32 -17.03
CA LYS A 325 -4.32 -36.13 -15.84
C LYS A 325 -5.80 -36.46 -15.75
N TYR A 326 -6.12 -37.67 -16.15
CA TYR A 326 -7.34 -38.40 -15.82
C TYR A 326 -7.26 -38.81 -14.33
N ASP A 327 -7.54 -37.93 -13.43
CA ASP A 327 -7.93 -38.35 -12.08
C ASP A 327 -9.42 -38.62 -12.13
N ALA A 328 -9.79 -39.91 -11.84
CA ALA A 328 -11.18 -40.32 -11.79
C ALA A 328 -11.98 -39.34 -10.94
N VAL A 329 -13.05 -38.79 -11.46
CA VAL A 329 -13.89 -37.79 -10.84
C VAL A 329 -14.37 -38.31 -9.48
N THR A 330 -13.91 -37.71 -8.42
CA THR A 330 -14.37 -37.97 -7.06
C THR A 330 -15.15 -36.79 -6.48
N GLU A 331 -15.23 -35.66 -7.22
CA GLU A 331 -15.84 -34.42 -6.74
C GLU A 331 -17.07 -34.07 -7.55
N TYR A 332 -18.14 -33.70 -6.83
CA TYR A 332 -19.37 -33.19 -7.42
C TYR A 332 -19.55 -31.75 -6.95
N ALA A 333 -19.88 -30.85 -7.87
CA ALA A 333 -20.19 -29.45 -7.51
C ALA A 333 -21.69 -29.21 -7.49
N ASN A 334 -22.19 -28.58 -6.42
CA ASN A 334 -23.57 -28.10 -6.37
C ASN A 334 -23.72 -26.87 -7.29
N VAL A 335 -24.63 -26.97 -8.27
CA VAL A 335 -24.79 -25.96 -9.31
C VAL A 335 -25.26 -24.61 -8.73
N GLN A 336 -26.11 -24.61 -7.71
CA GLN A 336 -26.56 -23.38 -7.07
C GLN A 336 -25.43 -22.63 -6.40
N GLU A 337 -24.58 -23.34 -5.63
CA GLU A 337 -23.43 -22.72 -4.92
C GLU A 337 -22.43 -22.14 -5.92
N VAL A 338 -22.16 -22.86 -7.03
CA VAL A 338 -21.26 -22.37 -8.08
C VAL A 338 -21.81 -21.12 -8.75
N VAL A 339 -23.10 -21.12 -9.11
CA VAL A 339 -23.76 -19.96 -9.75
C VAL A 339 -23.74 -18.77 -8.82
N ASP A 340 -24.06 -18.94 -7.54
CA ASP A 340 -24.04 -17.85 -6.54
C ASP A 340 -22.64 -17.23 -6.42
N SER A 341 -21.60 -18.08 -6.40
CA SER A 341 -20.21 -17.62 -6.37
C SER A 341 -19.84 -16.83 -7.64
N VAL A 342 -20.24 -17.30 -8.82
CA VAL A 342 -19.97 -16.62 -10.11
C VAL A 342 -20.70 -15.28 -10.20
N LEU A 343 -21.94 -15.23 -9.74
CA LEU A 343 -22.70 -13.98 -9.72
C LEU A 343 -22.12 -12.95 -8.77
N LEU A 344 -21.57 -13.39 -7.64
CA LEU A 344 -20.83 -12.51 -6.74
C LEU A 344 -19.60 -11.90 -7.42
N LEU A 345 -18.85 -12.71 -8.16
CA LEU A 345 -17.67 -12.24 -8.92
C LEU A 345 -18.03 -11.31 -10.08
N SER A 346 -19.21 -11.51 -10.70
CA SER A 346 -19.68 -10.73 -11.85
C SER A 346 -20.58 -9.55 -11.45
N LYS A 347 -20.79 -9.33 -10.16
CA LYS A 347 -21.79 -8.36 -9.63
C LYS A 347 -21.57 -6.95 -10.17
N SER A 348 -20.33 -6.45 -10.14
CA SER A 348 -20.01 -5.10 -10.64
C SER A 348 -20.39 -4.94 -12.11
N ASP A 349 -20.03 -5.92 -12.93
CA ASP A 349 -20.33 -5.90 -14.37
C ASP A 349 -21.83 -6.00 -14.67
N LEU A 350 -22.57 -6.79 -13.89
CA LEU A 350 -24.01 -6.94 -14.02
C LEU A 350 -24.75 -5.67 -13.62
N ASP A 351 -24.36 -5.05 -12.51
CA ASP A 351 -24.95 -3.81 -11.98
C ASP A 351 -24.67 -2.63 -12.92
N ASP A 352 -23.43 -2.45 -13.37
CA ASP A 352 -23.01 -1.37 -14.25
C ASP A 352 -23.74 -1.42 -15.60
N LYS A 353 -23.97 -2.63 -16.14
CA LYS A 353 -24.64 -2.83 -17.42
C LYS A 353 -26.16 -3.03 -17.28
N LYS A 354 -26.67 -2.96 -16.05
CA LYS A 354 -28.10 -3.11 -15.70
C LYS A 354 -28.71 -4.41 -16.23
N ILE A 355 -27.99 -5.53 -16.03
CA ILE A 355 -28.43 -6.86 -16.47
C ILE A 355 -29.13 -7.54 -15.30
N GLN A 356 -30.35 -8.00 -15.51
CA GLN A 356 -31.10 -8.81 -14.55
C GLN A 356 -30.76 -10.29 -14.75
N VAL A 357 -30.54 -11.01 -13.63
CA VAL A 357 -30.31 -12.45 -13.65
C VAL A 357 -31.45 -13.17 -12.95
N GLU A 358 -32.10 -14.09 -13.64
CA GLU A 358 -33.09 -14.98 -13.07
C GLU A 358 -32.50 -16.38 -12.90
N ILE A 359 -32.62 -16.94 -11.70
CA ILE A 359 -32.11 -18.26 -11.36
C ILE A 359 -33.29 -19.17 -11.04
N ASN A 360 -33.37 -20.29 -11.73
CA ASN A 360 -34.36 -21.35 -11.46
C ASN A 360 -33.64 -22.71 -11.47
N ILE A 361 -32.91 -22.99 -10.41
CA ILE A 361 -32.12 -24.20 -10.20
C ILE A 361 -32.77 -24.98 -9.05
N LYS A 362 -33.07 -26.25 -9.24
CA LYS A 362 -33.50 -27.12 -8.14
C LYS A 362 -32.30 -27.35 -7.22
N THR A 363 -32.51 -27.23 -5.92
CA THR A 363 -31.48 -27.24 -4.86
C THR A 363 -30.63 -28.52 -4.81
N SER A 364 -31.05 -29.61 -5.45
CA SER A 364 -30.36 -30.91 -5.48
C SER A 364 -29.53 -31.14 -6.74
N VAL A 365 -29.38 -30.13 -7.60
CA VAL A 365 -28.68 -30.32 -8.88
C VAL A 365 -27.17 -30.28 -8.68
N GLU A 366 -26.51 -31.43 -8.84
CA GLU A 366 -25.07 -31.60 -8.82
C GLU A 366 -24.51 -32.00 -10.17
N ILE A 367 -23.27 -31.66 -10.46
CA ILE A 367 -22.54 -32.02 -11.66
C ILE A 367 -21.21 -32.68 -11.34
N PRO A 368 -20.76 -33.69 -12.14
CA PRO A 368 -19.56 -34.46 -11.84
C PRO A 368 -18.28 -33.75 -12.28
N ILE A 369 -18.08 -32.51 -11.77
CA ILE A 369 -16.86 -31.71 -11.97
C ILE A 369 -16.52 -31.00 -10.69
N SER A 370 -15.25 -30.62 -10.49
CA SER A 370 -14.83 -29.89 -9.30
C SER A 370 -15.47 -28.49 -9.26
N PHE A 371 -15.56 -27.91 -8.05
CA PHE A 371 -16.13 -26.57 -7.86
C PHE A 371 -15.40 -25.52 -8.72
N ASP A 372 -14.05 -25.57 -8.78
CA ASP A 372 -13.24 -24.61 -9.53
C ASP A 372 -13.47 -24.69 -11.04
N GLU A 373 -13.61 -25.91 -11.59
CA GLU A 373 -13.90 -26.11 -13.01
C GLU A 373 -15.33 -25.69 -13.35
N ALA A 374 -16.30 -26.01 -12.48
CA ALA A 374 -17.67 -25.55 -12.61
C ALA A 374 -17.74 -24.00 -12.56
N GLN A 375 -17.04 -23.37 -11.62
CA GLN A 375 -16.96 -21.93 -11.54
C GLN A 375 -16.40 -21.31 -12.83
N GLN A 376 -15.36 -21.90 -13.38
CA GLN A 376 -14.75 -21.44 -14.63
C GLN A 376 -15.69 -21.62 -15.84
N LEU A 377 -16.41 -22.73 -15.91
CA LEU A 377 -17.42 -23.01 -16.92
C LEU A 377 -18.54 -21.97 -16.92
N PHE A 378 -19.15 -21.74 -15.75
CA PHE A 378 -20.23 -20.78 -15.61
C PHE A 378 -19.77 -19.32 -15.78
N LEU A 379 -18.59 -18.98 -15.27
CA LEU A 379 -18.01 -17.65 -15.45
C LEU A 379 -17.79 -17.32 -16.94
N ASN A 380 -17.31 -18.26 -17.73
CA ASN A 380 -17.13 -18.07 -19.17
C ASN A 380 -18.47 -17.88 -19.90
N LEU A 381 -19.49 -18.67 -19.59
CA LEU A 381 -20.80 -18.56 -20.23
C LEU A 381 -21.50 -17.24 -19.82
N ILE A 382 -21.51 -16.91 -18.54
CA ILE A 382 -22.11 -15.66 -18.03
C ILE A 382 -21.40 -14.44 -18.61
N ASN A 383 -20.07 -14.43 -18.65
CA ASN A 383 -19.31 -13.33 -19.26
C ASN A 383 -19.60 -13.17 -20.75
N ASN A 384 -19.82 -14.26 -21.49
CA ASN A 384 -20.24 -14.19 -22.89
C ASN A 384 -21.61 -13.52 -23.04
N SER A 385 -22.57 -13.86 -22.18
CA SER A 385 -23.90 -13.24 -22.13
C SER A 385 -23.81 -11.76 -21.73
N VAL A 386 -23.02 -11.43 -20.71
CA VAL A 386 -22.78 -10.03 -20.28
C VAL A 386 -22.19 -9.18 -21.41
N GLN A 387 -21.25 -9.73 -22.17
CA GLN A 387 -20.65 -9.04 -23.32
C GLN A 387 -21.64 -8.90 -24.47
N ALA A 388 -22.47 -9.90 -24.74
CA ALA A 388 -23.50 -9.83 -25.77
C ALA A 388 -24.54 -8.76 -25.46
N LEU A 389 -24.90 -8.62 -24.20
CA LEU A 389 -25.86 -7.64 -23.71
C LEU A 389 -25.28 -6.22 -23.56
N ALA A 390 -23.96 -6.11 -23.34
CA ALA A 390 -23.30 -4.80 -23.12
C ALA A 390 -23.44 -3.86 -24.32
N SER A 391 -23.40 -4.39 -25.53
CA SER A 391 -23.50 -3.62 -26.80
C SER A 391 -24.92 -3.15 -27.15
N LEU A 392 -25.92 -3.55 -26.38
CA LEU A 392 -27.33 -3.28 -26.69
C LEU A 392 -27.87 -2.13 -25.84
N ASN A 393 -28.65 -1.27 -26.49
CA ASN A 393 -29.28 -0.10 -25.84
C ASN A 393 -30.79 -0.32 -25.56
N PHE A 394 -31.18 -1.51 -25.03
CA PHE A 394 -32.56 -1.70 -24.61
C PHE A 394 -32.72 -1.84 -23.08
N GLN A 395 -33.94 -1.61 -22.58
CA GLN A 395 -34.21 -1.43 -21.15
C GLN A 395 -34.23 -2.73 -20.32
N HIS A 396 -34.41 -3.90 -20.95
CA HIS A 396 -34.57 -5.18 -20.25
C HIS A 396 -33.55 -6.20 -20.67
N LYS A 397 -32.32 -6.03 -20.19
CA LYS A 397 -31.22 -6.99 -20.38
C LYS A 397 -31.38 -8.11 -19.36
N LYS A 398 -31.43 -9.36 -19.82
CA LYS A 398 -31.75 -10.50 -18.98
C LYS A 398 -30.85 -11.70 -19.28
N ILE A 399 -30.44 -12.37 -18.22
CA ILE A 399 -29.80 -13.71 -18.25
C ILE A 399 -30.68 -14.64 -17.42
N VAL A 400 -31.00 -15.82 -17.93
CA VAL A 400 -31.77 -16.84 -17.23
C VAL A 400 -30.91 -18.09 -17.07
N ILE A 401 -30.83 -18.61 -15.85
CA ILE A 401 -30.07 -19.79 -15.51
C ILE A 401 -31.06 -20.86 -14.99
N LEU A 402 -31.19 -21.96 -15.71
CA LEU A 402 -32.06 -23.06 -15.36
C LEU A 402 -31.24 -24.30 -15.04
N GLY A 403 -31.61 -25.03 -13.99
CA GLY A 403 -30.96 -26.27 -13.60
C GLY A 403 -31.96 -27.32 -13.12
N GLN A 404 -31.97 -28.48 -13.76
CA GLN A 404 -32.90 -29.55 -13.38
C GLN A 404 -32.35 -30.93 -13.75
N GLU A 405 -32.84 -31.95 -13.06
CA GLU A 405 -32.68 -33.34 -13.49
C GLU A 405 -33.77 -33.69 -14.52
N GLN A 406 -33.39 -34.25 -15.65
CA GLN A 406 -34.28 -34.60 -16.74
C GLN A 406 -33.99 -36.03 -17.22
N GLY A 407 -34.79 -36.98 -16.75
CA GLY A 407 -34.55 -38.41 -17.02
C GLY A 407 -33.27 -38.91 -16.37
N GLU A 408 -32.30 -39.35 -17.16
CA GLU A 408 -30.98 -39.84 -16.70
C GLU A 408 -29.88 -38.80 -16.81
N HIS A 409 -30.24 -37.49 -16.95
CA HIS A 409 -29.30 -36.44 -17.14
C HIS A 409 -29.57 -35.27 -16.20
N THR A 410 -28.51 -34.65 -15.70
CA THR A 410 -28.53 -33.28 -15.19
C THR A 410 -28.42 -32.32 -16.36
N VAL A 411 -29.40 -31.42 -16.49
CA VAL A 411 -29.45 -30.40 -17.56
C VAL A 411 -29.39 -29.04 -16.97
N ILE A 412 -28.43 -28.25 -17.44
CA ILE A 412 -28.24 -26.82 -17.04
C ILE A 412 -28.35 -26.00 -18.32
N ARG A 413 -29.15 -24.95 -18.27
CA ARG A 413 -29.35 -24.06 -19.39
C ARG A 413 -29.13 -22.62 -19.02
N ILE A 414 -28.32 -21.92 -19.82
CA ILE A 414 -28.01 -20.49 -19.66
C ILE A 414 -28.51 -19.78 -20.92
N GLU A 415 -29.41 -18.85 -20.74
CA GLU A 415 -30.05 -18.07 -21.79
C GLU A 415 -29.78 -16.57 -21.59
N ASP A 416 -29.57 -15.85 -22.68
CA ASP A 416 -29.56 -14.39 -22.69
C ASP A 416 -30.51 -13.87 -23.78
N ASN A 417 -30.98 -12.64 -23.59
CA ASN A 417 -31.81 -11.95 -24.58
C ASN A 417 -30.97 -10.99 -25.45
N GLY A 418 -29.76 -11.41 -25.81
CA GLY A 418 -28.82 -10.66 -26.64
C GLY A 418 -29.09 -10.80 -28.14
N LEU A 419 -28.07 -10.52 -28.96
CA LEU A 419 -28.18 -10.63 -30.43
C LEU A 419 -28.16 -12.06 -30.95
N GLY A 420 -27.94 -13.06 -30.07
CA GLY A 420 -27.73 -14.43 -30.48
C GLY A 420 -26.42 -14.64 -31.25
N ILE A 421 -26.33 -15.79 -31.93
CA ILE A 421 -25.13 -16.20 -32.68
C ILE A 421 -25.51 -16.42 -34.15
N SER A 422 -24.75 -15.75 -35.04
CA SER A 422 -25.01 -15.87 -36.49
C SER A 422 -24.79 -17.28 -37.02
N VAL A 423 -25.48 -17.67 -38.10
CA VAL A 423 -25.42 -19.02 -38.70
C VAL A 423 -23.98 -19.42 -39.07
N ASP A 424 -23.17 -18.46 -39.51
CA ASP A 424 -21.76 -18.73 -39.88
C ASP A 424 -20.90 -19.01 -38.65
N GLN A 425 -21.17 -18.32 -37.53
CA GLN A 425 -20.48 -18.54 -36.26
C GLN A 425 -20.86 -19.84 -35.56
N GLN A 426 -22.08 -20.33 -35.75
CA GLN A 426 -22.57 -21.59 -35.17
C GLN A 426 -21.79 -22.82 -35.62
N LYS A 427 -21.19 -22.80 -36.81
CA LYS A 427 -20.46 -23.93 -37.37
C LYS A 427 -19.18 -24.27 -36.59
N ASN A 428 -18.51 -23.23 -36.10
CA ASN A 428 -17.20 -23.36 -35.47
C ASN A 428 -17.23 -22.81 -34.04
N LEU A 429 -18.41 -22.83 -33.40
CA LEU A 429 -18.66 -22.13 -32.14
C LEU A 429 -17.76 -22.60 -30.98
N PHE A 430 -17.43 -23.88 -30.97
CA PHE A 430 -16.59 -24.51 -29.96
C PHE A 430 -15.16 -24.78 -30.45
N ASP A 431 -14.80 -24.30 -31.64
CA ASP A 431 -13.45 -24.45 -32.17
C ASP A 431 -12.48 -23.48 -31.46
N LEU A 432 -11.25 -23.88 -31.36
CA LEU A 432 -10.21 -23.10 -30.77
C LEU A 432 -9.98 -21.82 -31.59
N PHE A 433 -9.94 -20.65 -30.93
CA PHE A 433 -9.80 -19.34 -31.56
C PHE A 433 -10.95 -18.87 -32.45
N ALA A 434 -12.09 -19.50 -32.39
CA ALA A 434 -13.29 -19.07 -33.10
C ALA A 434 -13.88 -17.84 -32.36
N SER A 435 -13.42 -16.63 -32.73
CA SER A 435 -13.99 -15.38 -32.24
C SER A 435 -14.06 -14.35 -33.37
N THR A 436 -15.19 -13.67 -33.46
CA THR A 436 -15.38 -12.49 -34.33
C THR A 436 -15.21 -11.18 -33.58
N LYS A 437 -15.00 -11.23 -32.27
CA LYS A 437 -14.84 -10.03 -31.42
C LYS A 437 -13.37 -9.58 -31.45
N ARG A 438 -13.15 -8.27 -31.62
CA ARG A 438 -11.79 -7.66 -31.61
C ARG A 438 -11.01 -7.93 -30.31
N GLU A 439 -11.69 -8.19 -29.19
CA GLU A 439 -11.10 -8.43 -27.86
C GLU A 439 -11.32 -9.85 -27.35
N GLY A 440 -11.94 -10.75 -28.12
CA GLY A 440 -12.26 -12.10 -27.73
C GLY A 440 -11.32 -13.13 -28.35
N MET A 441 -10.57 -13.86 -27.52
CA MET A 441 -9.61 -14.90 -27.95
C MET A 441 -10.24 -16.16 -28.58
N GLY A 442 -11.57 -16.31 -28.53
CA GLY A 442 -12.22 -17.56 -28.96
C GLY A 442 -11.86 -18.79 -28.12
N LEU A 443 -11.29 -18.62 -26.95
CA LEU A 443 -10.90 -19.69 -26.03
C LEU A 443 -12.01 -20.10 -25.04
N GLY A 444 -12.93 -19.20 -24.73
CA GLY A 444 -13.91 -19.39 -23.66
C GLY A 444 -14.87 -20.56 -23.92
N LEU A 445 -15.51 -20.57 -25.08
CA LEU A 445 -16.47 -21.64 -25.43
C LEU A 445 -15.77 -22.97 -25.72
N TRP A 446 -14.58 -22.93 -26.33
CA TRP A 446 -13.74 -24.10 -26.47
C TRP A 446 -13.41 -24.73 -25.11
N LEU A 447 -13.01 -23.93 -24.13
CA LEU A 447 -12.72 -24.39 -22.77
C LEU A 447 -13.97 -24.97 -22.09
N CYS A 448 -15.13 -24.34 -22.27
CA CYS A 448 -16.39 -24.87 -21.76
C CYS A 448 -16.65 -26.27 -22.33
N ASN A 449 -16.48 -26.44 -23.65
CA ASN A 449 -16.64 -27.73 -24.32
C ASN A 449 -15.60 -28.75 -23.83
N HIS A 450 -14.36 -28.34 -23.66
CA HIS A 450 -13.27 -29.18 -23.16
C HIS A 450 -13.55 -29.69 -21.73
N ILE A 451 -13.92 -28.80 -20.80
CA ILE A 451 -14.27 -29.16 -19.41
C ILE A 451 -15.44 -30.16 -19.43
N VAL A 452 -16.53 -29.82 -20.10
CA VAL A 452 -17.75 -30.63 -20.11
C VAL A 452 -17.50 -32.01 -20.73
N THR A 453 -16.82 -32.06 -21.88
CA THR A 453 -16.52 -33.31 -22.59
C THR A 453 -15.55 -34.20 -21.82
N ARG A 454 -14.56 -33.64 -21.16
CA ARG A 454 -13.60 -34.36 -20.30
C ARG A 454 -14.28 -35.13 -19.18
N HIS A 455 -15.38 -34.58 -18.65
CA HIS A 455 -16.17 -35.20 -17.59
C HIS A 455 -17.39 -35.98 -18.13
N GLY A 456 -17.36 -36.39 -19.39
CA GLY A 456 -18.40 -37.22 -19.98
C GLY A 456 -19.73 -36.53 -20.29
N GLY A 457 -19.74 -35.17 -20.20
CA GLY A 457 -20.90 -34.35 -20.52
C GLY A 457 -20.91 -33.87 -21.97
N GLN A 458 -21.94 -33.09 -22.30
CA GLN A 458 -22.11 -32.43 -23.60
C GLN A 458 -22.57 -30.99 -23.41
N ILE A 459 -22.01 -30.06 -24.16
CA ILE A 459 -22.49 -28.66 -24.23
C ILE A 459 -23.03 -28.41 -25.65
N LEU A 460 -24.23 -27.83 -25.73
CA LEU A 460 -24.94 -27.58 -26.98
C LEU A 460 -25.38 -26.12 -27.05
N TYR A 461 -25.40 -25.53 -28.24
CA TYR A 461 -26.08 -24.28 -28.54
C TYR A 461 -27.47 -24.56 -29.10
N ASP A 462 -28.52 -23.99 -28.52
CA ASP A 462 -29.88 -24.14 -29.00
C ASP A 462 -30.16 -23.20 -30.17
N LYS A 463 -30.18 -23.75 -31.37
CA LYS A 463 -30.45 -23.02 -32.62
C LYS A 463 -31.89 -22.55 -32.74
N ASN A 464 -32.82 -23.13 -31.97
CA ASN A 464 -34.24 -22.79 -32.01
C ASN A 464 -34.62 -21.69 -31.06
N TYR A 465 -33.73 -21.30 -30.17
CA TYR A 465 -33.93 -20.15 -29.27
C TYR A 465 -33.75 -18.85 -30.02
N GLN A 466 -34.81 -18.04 -30.09
CA GLN A 466 -34.84 -16.83 -30.94
C GLN A 466 -34.72 -15.52 -30.18
N GLU A 467 -34.78 -15.54 -28.87
CA GLU A 467 -34.71 -14.33 -28.07
C GLU A 467 -33.26 -13.81 -27.83
N GLY A 468 -32.26 -14.66 -28.14
CA GLY A 468 -30.84 -14.36 -27.93
C GLY A 468 -29.96 -15.59 -28.14
N ALA A 469 -29.07 -15.89 -27.18
CA ALA A 469 -28.29 -17.11 -27.17
C ALA A 469 -28.70 -18.00 -25.99
N ALA A 470 -28.74 -19.33 -26.26
CA ALA A 470 -28.99 -20.33 -25.25
C ALA A 470 -27.98 -21.48 -25.35
N PHE A 471 -27.32 -21.75 -24.23
CA PHE A 471 -26.39 -22.89 -24.09
C PHE A 471 -26.95 -23.89 -23.12
N GLU A 472 -26.91 -25.16 -23.50
CA GLU A 472 -27.36 -26.28 -22.71
C GLU A 472 -26.23 -27.26 -22.42
N ILE A 473 -26.04 -27.59 -21.15
CA ILE A 473 -25.02 -28.48 -20.61
C ILE A 473 -25.73 -29.73 -20.08
N ARG A 474 -25.28 -30.90 -20.48
CA ARG A 474 -25.84 -32.19 -20.06
C ARG A 474 -24.75 -33.06 -19.45
N PHE A 475 -25.00 -33.63 -18.29
CA PHE A 475 -24.21 -34.70 -17.70
C PHE A 475 -25.09 -35.90 -17.39
N ALA A 476 -24.56 -37.13 -17.58
CA ALA A 476 -25.26 -38.32 -17.17
C ALA A 476 -25.35 -38.38 -15.63
N LEU A 477 -26.53 -38.71 -15.11
CA LEU A 477 -26.71 -39.04 -13.70
C LEU A 477 -26.08 -40.41 -13.44
N ASN A 478 -24.90 -40.45 -12.79
CA ASN A 478 -24.40 -41.68 -12.23
C ASN A 478 -25.22 -42.03 -11.00
N LYS A 479 -26.18 -42.93 -11.14
CA LYS A 479 -26.90 -43.55 -10.00
C LYS A 479 -26.05 -44.60 -9.34
#